data_a1f6d2234daa5e4ccdf2b843b2d229b0
#
_entry.id   a1f6d2234daa5e4ccdf2b843b2d229b0
#
_cell.length_a   1.000
_cell.length_b   1.000
_cell.length_c   1.000
_cell.angle_alpha   90.00
_cell.angle_beta   90.00
_cell.angle_gamma   90.00
#
_symmetry.space_group_name_H-M   'P 1'
#
loop_
_entity.id
_entity.type
_entity.pdbx_description
1 polymer ?
#
loop_
_entity_poly.entity_id
_entity_poly.type
_entity_poly.pdbx_seq_one_letter_code
_entity_poly.pdbx_strand_id
1 'polypeptide(L)'
;MKKVMVVLLVAILALAVSCGKGETKSESSTATDKSSVATATSNKPIEITVGLNTGWDTLSPVRSNIGNNLPVISTITYETLGFLNSENVLVPWVAKEWSTTDNGKTYDITLYDYVKDSEGNAIKAEDVVWMIQLCKEKALKPNFKYVESVEATSEYSLKITFNNTLVGVFETLMTDTFACSKAAYEKAGDDFVDHCVSTSVYKVTKFVSGSEVEYTKRDDYWQSYDLLPPELRATVSKVDVKIIPEAAQLGIALETGVVDFVLFFDASTAVQFDGDSDYTFLKADSRNGFQMFFSGADERPVANDKYLRQAICYAINNELMINAALEGYGVPMHDSASTAAMGYQKEWLNEEYYPYSIEKAKECLAKSNYNGEELVILATSSFKTQAEIIQNCCAAVGIKVKLDVRQIALVTAIRLDGTQYDMFINQVGGITLANHWNTRYDARAYKTGDATSRHDMVLADLIKETSTSEGFTAENINKVHNYIKDEAYGYGIYQPNMLAVWNNKVGMTEVVKDTYKMVVPTACKYN
;
A
#
# COMPACT_ATOMS: atom_id res chain seq x y z
N MET A 1 -10.07 48.61 32.28
CA MET A 1 -9.15 49.71 32.65
C MET A 1 -7.73 49.20 32.57
N LYS A 2 -6.89 50.02 31.99
CA LYS A 2 -5.43 49.95 31.72
C LYS A 2 -5.00 49.22 30.43
N LYS A 3 -4.86 50.06 29.38
CA LYS A 3 -4.03 49.91 28.20
C LYS A 3 -2.56 49.99 28.62
N VAL A 4 -1.72 49.12 28.03
CA VAL A 4 -0.26 49.40 27.93
C VAL A 4 0.13 49.21 26.49
N MET A 5 0.57 50.31 25.93
CA MET A 5 1.13 50.53 24.60
C MET A 5 2.66 50.38 24.72
N VAL A 6 3.30 49.57 23.92
CA VAL A 6 4.77 49.54 23.81
C VAL A 6 5.16 49.79 22.36
N VAL A 7 6.09 50.72 22.24
CA VAL A 7 6.53 51.51 21.11
C VAL A 7 7.50 50.72 20.21
N LEU A 8 7.38 50.94 18.90
CA LEU A 8 8.33 50.60 17.84
C LEU A 8 9.69 51.27 18.07
N LEU A 9 10.76 50.55 17.79
CA LEU A 9 12.05 51.20 17.46
C LEU A 9 12.56 50.66 16.11
N VAL A 10 12.52 51.55 15.10
CA VAL A 10 13.13 51.38 13.79
C VAL A 10 14.56 51.94 13.88
N ALA A 11 15.55 51.19 13.43
CA ALA A 11 16.90 51.70 13.19
C ALA A 11 17.27 51.44 11.73
N ILE A 12 17.25 52.54 10.99
CA ILE A 12 17.77 52.67 9.62
C ILE A 12 19.26 52.95 9.73
N LEU A 13 20.10 52.25 8.98
CA LEU A 13 21.44 52.73 8.62
C LEU A 13 21.64 52.55 7.12
N ALA A 14 21.84 53.70 6.47
CA ALA A 14 22.12 53.82 5.05
C ALA A 14 23.59 54.23 4.80
N LEU A 15 24.05 53.92 3.61
CA LEU A 15 25.09 54.58 2.79
C LEU A 15 26.56 54.19 2.96
N ALA A 16 27.17 53.72 1.87
CA ALA A 16 28.11 54.53 1.11
C ALA A 16 28.35 53.98 -0.31
N VAL A 17 28.12 54.84 -1.28
CA VAL A 17 28.46 54.72 -2.69
C VAL A 17 29.93 55.13 -2.88
N SER A 18 30.68 54.41 -3.74
CA SER A 18 31.87 54.97 -4.36
C SER A 18 31.93 54.59 -5.84
N CYS A 19 31.84 55.60 -6.70
CA CYS A 19 32.08 55.59 -8.15
C CYS A 19 33.56 55.60 -8.48
N GLY A 20 33.96 54.85 -9.48
CA GLY A 20 35.22 54.98 -10.19
C GLY A 20 35.04 54.70 -11.68
N LYS A 21 35.10 55.77 -12.52
CA LYS A 21 35.07 55.72 -13.98
C LYS A 21 36.42 55.31 -14.56
N GLY A 22 36.38 54.66 -15.72
CA GLY A 22 37.53 54.52 -16.63
C GLY A 22 37.09 53.95 -17.97
N GLU A 23 36.95 54.80 -18.99
CA GLU A 23 36.75 54.47 -20.41
C GLU A 23 38.04 53.88 -21.01
N THR A 24 38.07 52.98 -22.02
CA THR A 24 37.89 53.19 -23.45
C THR A 24 38.27 51.99 -24.31
N LYS A 25 37.48 51.82 -25.39
CA LYS A 25 37.77 51.34 -26.78
C LYS A 25 38.09 49.86 -27.05
N SER A 26 37.13 49.19 -27.66
CA SER A 26 37.01 48.76 -29.09
C SER A 26 38.22 48.06 -29.73
N GLU A 27 38.02 46.76 -30.10
CA GLU A 27 38.07 46.32 -31.51
C GLU A 27 37.59 44.86 -31.68
N SER A 28 36.96 44.65 -32.81
CA SER A 28 36.30 43.49 -33.35
C SER A 28 37.26 42.33 -33.69
N SER A 29 36.86 41.06 -33.39
CA SER A 29 37.07 39.97 -34.36
C SER A 29 36.16 38.76 -34.01
N THR A 30 35.41 38.37 -34.97
CA THR A 30 34.56 37.15 -35.06
C THR A 30 35.37 35.88 -34.91
N ALA A 31 34.99 35.02 -33.94
CA ALA A 31 35.23 33.59 -34.01
C ALA A 31 34.08 32.87 -33.30
N THR A 32 33.30 32.13 -34.09
CA THR A 32 32.26 31.22 -33.65
C THR A 32 32.89 30.03 -32.91
N ASP A 33 32.78 30.03 -31.62
CA ASP A 33 33.10 28.85 -30.83
C ASP A 33 31.83 28.33 -30.14
N LYS A 34 31.37 27.14 -30.54
CA LYS A 34 30.28 26.45 -29.90
C LYS A 34 30.79 25.92 -28.55
N SER A 35 30.69 26.74 -27.53
CA SER A 35 30.85 26.29 -26.18
C SER A 35 29.61 25.47 -25.77
N SER A 36 29.74 24.15 -25.73
CA SER A 36 28.84 23.28 -25.02
C SER A 36 28.89 23.68 -23.53
N VAL A 37 27.82 24.26 -23.06
CA VAL A 37 27.61 24.46 -21.62
C VAL A 37 27.45 23.05 -21.03
N ALA A 38 28.54 22.49 -20.54
CA ALA A 38 28.49 21.36 -19.63
C ALA A 38 27.81 21.87 -18.36
N THR A 39 26.57 21.48 -18.14
CA THR A 39 25.88 21.65 -16.88
C THR A 39 26.73 20.94 -15.82
N ALA A 40 27.38 21.69 -14.97
CA ALA A 40 28.09 21.16 -13.82
C ALA A 40 27.03 20.52 -12.91
N THR A 41 26.92 19.20 -12.94
CA THR A 41 26.20 18.44 -11.93
C THR A 41 26.86 18.73 -10.59
N SER A 42 26.13 19.34 -9.67
CA SER A 42 26.62 19.61 -8.33
C SER A 42 26.89 18.26 -7.66
N ASN A 43 28.16 17.99 -7.33
CA ASN A 43 28.62 16.79 -6.61
C ASN A 43 28.24 16.82 -5.10
N LYS A 44 27.19 17.55 -4.72
CA LYS A 44 26.74 17.59 -3.34
C LYS A 44 25.91 16.34 -3.04
N PRO A 45 26.20 15.62 -1.94
CA PRO A 45 25.34 14.51 -1.50
C PRO A 45 23.88 14.98 -1.36
N ILE A 46 22.96 14.20 -1.89
CA ILE A 46 21.52 14.52 -1.82
C ILE A 46 20.99 13.89 -0.54
N GLU A 47 20.37 14.70 0.28
CA GLU A 47 19.70 14.30 1.52
C GLU A 47 18.24 14.71 1.44
N ILE A 48 17.33 13.85 1.90
CA ILE A 48 15.88 14.12 1.90
C ILE A 48 15.27 13.77 3.24
N THR A 49 14.21 14.49 3.61
CA THR A 49 13.40 14.22 4.79
C THR A 49 11.98 13.82 4.37
N VAL A 50 11.53 12.66 4.81
CA VAL A 50 10.19 12.11 4.51
C VAL A 50 9.33 12.17 5.77
N GLY A 51 8.19 12.82 5.69
CA GLY A 51 7.18 12.87 6.74
C GLY A 51 6.13 11.77 6.58
N LEU A 52 5.77 11.11 7.69
CA LEU A 52 4.73 10.09 7.76
C LEU A 52 3.86 10.31 8.99
N ASN A 53 2.58 9.93 8.91
CA ASN A 53 1.66 9.97 10.06
C ASN A 53 1.70 8.71 10.94
N THR A 54 2.32 7.64 10.48
CA THR A 54 2.51 6.40 11.22
C THR A 54 3.96 5.92 11.13
N GLY A 55 4.45 5.28 12.16
CA GLY A 55 5.82 4.78 12.24
C GLY A 55 5.89 3.38 12.84
N TRP A 56 7.07 3.01 13.28
CA TRP A 56 7.39 1.68 13.81
C TRP A 56 7.74 1.74 15.29
N ASP A 57 7.33 0.69 16.01
CA ASP A 57 7.75 0.46 17.39
C ASP A 57 9.11 -0.20 17.45
N THR A 58 9.45 -0.97 16.42
CA THR A 58 10.69 -1.76 16.31
C THR A 58 11.09 -1.92 14.85
N LEU A 59 12.37 -2.08 14.57
CA LEU A 59 12.91 -2.45 13.26
C LEU A 59 13.06 -3.96 13.08
N SER A 60 12.66 -4.77 14.05
CA SER A 60 12.75 -6.23 13.96
C SER A 60 11.96 -6.75 12.76
N PRO A 61 12.59 -7.54 11.85
CA PRO A 61 11.90 -8.10 10.68
C PRO A 61 10.80 -9.10 11.03
N VAL A 62 10.77 -9.55 12.28
CA VAL A 62 9.81 -10.55 12.79
C VAL A 62 8.79 -9.98 13.78
N ARG A 63 8.84 -8.70 14.10
CA ARG A 63 7.89 -8.04 15.01
C ARG A 63 7.27 -6.78 14.43
N SER A 64 7.90 -6.19 13.44
CA SER A 64 7.47 -4.89 12.92
C SER A 64 6.35 -5.01 11.90
N ASN A 65 5.57 -3.95 11.81
CA ASN A 65 4.60 -3.74 10.74
C ASN A 65 5.24 -3.20 9.45
N ILE A 66 6.57 -3.25 9.34
CA ILE A 66 7.34 -2.65 8.24
C ILE A 66 6.75 -3.00 6.87
N GLY A 67 6.33 -4.25 6.65
CA GLY A 67 5.82 -4.68 5.36
C GLY A 67 4.34 -4.38 5.09
N ASN A 68 3.58 -3.93 6.09
CA ASN A 68 2.14 -3.81 5.93
C ASN A 68 1.67 -2.40 5.56
N ASN A 69 2.38 -1.35 6.01
CA ASN A 69 1.85 0.00 5.95
C ASN A 69 2.61 0.94 5.01
N LEU A 70 3.87 0.65 4.67
CA LEU A 70 4.72 1.62 3.99
C LEU A 70 5.70 0.94 3.02
N PRO A 71 5.25 0.46 1.85
CA PRO A 71 6.09 -0.28 0.90
C PRO A 71 7.39 0.44 0.54
N VAL A 72 7.32 1.77 0.37
CA VAL A 72 8.48 2.60 0.00
C VAL A 72 9.58 2.57 1.06
N ILE A 73 9.22 2.44 2.35
CA ILE A 73 10.20 2.49 3.45
C ILE A 73 10.63 1.09 3.88
N SER A 74 9.76 0.09 3.74
CA SER A 74 10.19 -1.30 3.96
C SER A 74 11.31 -1.70 3.00
N THR A 75 11.27 -1.24 1.73
CA THR A 75 12.28 -1.52 0.72
C THR A 75 13.65 -0.88 1.01
N ILE A 76 13.70 0.20 1.79
CA ILE A 76 14.99 0.81 2.20
C ILE A 76 15.51 0.25 3.54
N THR A 77 14.67 -0.45 4.31
CA THR A 77 15.08 -1.08 5.57
C THR A 77 15.57 -2.50 5.36
N TYR A 78 14.81 -3.31 4.61
CA TYR A 78 15.13 -4.71 4.31
C TYR A 78 14.91 -5.02 2.84
N GLU A 79 15.76 -5.84 2.27
CA GLU A 79 15.53 -6.45 0.97
C GLU A 79 14.79 -7.78 1.12
N THR A 80 14.05 -8.15 0.09
CA THR A 80 13.30 -9.40 -0.01
C THR A 80 13.89 -10.30 -1.09
N LEU A 81 13.40 -11.52 -1.20
CA LEU A 81 13.88 -12.47 -2.22
C LEU A 81 13.59 -11.95 -3.63
N GLY A 82 12.43 -11.40 -3.85
CA GLY A 82 12.03 -10.77 -5.10
C GLY A 82 11.28 -9.47 -4.88
N PHE A 83 11.12 -8.67 -5.92
CA PHE A 83 10.49 -7.36 -5.90
C PHE A 83 9.41 -7.26 -6.99
N LEU A 84 8.28 -6.64 -6.69
CA LEU A 84 7.28 -6.29 -7.70
C LEU A 84 7.61 -4.92 -8.29
N ASN A 85 8.01 -4.90 -9.56
CA ASN A 85 8.35 -3.67 -10.25
C ASN A 85 7.11 -2.81 -10.59
N SER A 86 7.29 -1.65 -11.20
CA SER A 86 6.20 -0.73 -11.56
C SER A 86 5.16 -1.30 -12.54
N GLU A 87 5.47 -2.43 -13.19
CA GLU A 87 4.56 -3.19 -14.05
C GLU A 87 3.85 -4.33 -13.33
N ASN A 88 4.04 -4.45 -12.01
CA ASN A 88 3.53 -5.54 -11.17
C ASN A 88 4.05 -6.93 -11.56
N VAL A 89 5.29 -6.97 -12.05
CA VAL A 89 6.01 -8.21 -12.40
C VAL A 89 7.00 -8.52 -11.30
N LEU A 90 7.01 -9.78 -10.83
CA LEU A 90 8.01 -10.25 -9.86
C LEU A 90 9.37 -10.36 -10.56
N VAL A 91 10.36 -9.62 -10.05
CA VAL A 91 11.73 -9.59 -10.56
C VAL A 91 12.72 -10.02 -9.49
N PRO A 92 13.91 -10.53 -9.86
CA PRO A 92 14.98 -10.86 -8.93
C PRO A 92 15.39 -9.68 -8.03
N TRP A 93 15.69 -10.00 -6.75
CA TRP A 93 16.35 -9.07 -5.84
C TRP A 93 17.47 -9.80 -5.10
N VAL A 94 17.21 -10.41 -3.92
CA VAL A 94 18.21 -11.27 -3.26
C VAL A 94 18.26 -12.66 -3.92
N ALA A 95 17.12 -13.18 -4.33
CA ALA A 95 17.09 -14.33 -5.23
C ALA A 95 17.50 -13.90 -6.64
N LYS A 96 18.38 -14.69 -7.26
CA LYS A 96 18.85 -14.49 -8.63
C LYS A 96 17.88 -15.06 -9.68
N GLU A 97 17.35 -16.22 -9.38
CA GLU A 97 16.44 -16.96 -10.28
C GLU A 97 15.62 -17.99 -9.50
N TRP A 98 14.53 -18.41 -10.12
CA TRP A 98 13.67 -19.48 -9.62
C TRP A 98 13.00 -20.24 -10.75
N SER A 99 12.61 -21.48 -10.47
CA SER A 99 11.88 -22.32 -11.41
C SER A 99 10.92 -23.27 -10.69
N THR A 100 9.90 -23.71 -11.41
CA THR A 100 8.96 -24.75 -10.98
C THR A 100 8.70 -25.72 -12.13
N THR A 101 8.46 -26.98 -11.82
CA THR A 101 8.17 -28.05 -12.82
C THR A 101 6.85 -28.75 -12.54
N ASP A 102 6.13 -28.35 -11.49
CA ASP A 102 4.92 -29.02 -10.98
C ASP A 102 3.77 -28.02 -10.74
N ASN A 103 3.57 -27.12 -11.69
CA ASN A 103 2.49 -26.11 -11.68
C ASN A 103 2.47 -25.24 -10.43
N GLY A 104 3.66 -24.88 -9.91
CA GLY A 104 3.78 -23.97 -8.79
C GLY A 104 3.62 -24.61 -7.41
N LYS A 105 3.65 -25.96 -7.32
CA LYS A 105 3.67 -26.64 -6.04
C LYS A 105 5.05 -26.58 -5.37
N THR A 106 6.10 -26.73 -6.18
CA THR A 106 7.49 -26.70 -5.71
C THR A 106 8.30 -25.70 -6.51
N TYR A 107 9.10 -24.90 -5.81
CA TYR A 107 10.03 -23.95 -6.44
C TYR A 107 11.45 -24.25 -5.99
N ASP A 108 12.36 -24.32 -6.95
CA ASP A 108 13.81 -24.25 -6.75
C ASP A 108 14.23 -22.79 -6.89
N ILE A 109 14.92 -22.23 -5.89
CA ILE A 109 15.32 -20.82 -5.82
C ILE A 109 16.82 -20.76 -5.64
N THR A 110 17.52 -19.95 -6.44
CA THR A 110 18.96 -19.69 -6.32
C THR A 110 19.18 -18.24 -5.90
N LEU A 111 19.98 -18.02 -4.88
CA LEU A 111 20.41 -16.69 -4.42
C LEU A 111 21.64 -16.22 -5.20
N TYR A 112 21.88 -14.91 -5.22
CA TYR A 112 23.22 -14.42 -5.56
C TYR A 112 24.20 -14.86 -4.46
N ASP A 113 25.38 -15.37 -4.85
CA ASP A 113 26.40 -15.93 -3.96
C ASP A 113 27.31 -14.87 -3.30
N TYR A 114 27.05 -13.59 -3.59
CA TYR A 114 27.82 -12.45 -3.09
C TYR A 114 26.96 -11.47 -2.26
N VAL A 115 25.74 -11.85 -1.88
CA VAL A 115 24.87 -11.02 -1.01
C VAL A 115 25.51 -10.86 0.35
N LYS A 116 25.60 -9.61 0.81
CA LYS A 116 26.14 -9.28 2.14
C LYS A 116 25.26 -8.25 2.84
N ASP A 117 25.10 -8.41 4.14
CA ASP A 117 24.46 -7.43 4.98
C ASP A 117 25.38 -6.23 5.30
N SER A 118 24.89 -5.30 6.10
CA SER A 118 25.60 -4.07 6.49
C SER A 118 26.78 -4.30 7.45
N GLU A 119 26.94 -5.51 8.00
CA GLU A 119 28.10 -5.92 8.81
C GLU A 119 29.07 -6.85 8.06
N GLY A 120 28.78 -7.13 6.78
CA GLY A 120 29.59 -7.98 5.91
C GLY A 120 29.30 -9.48 6.03
N ASN A 121 28.27 -9.89 6.75
CA ASN A 121 27.85 -11.30 6.81
C ASN A 121 27.27 -11.71 5.46
N ALA A 122 27.71 -12.85 4.92
CA ALA A 122 27.12 -13.44 3.73
C ALA A 122 25.73 -14.00 4.03
N ILE A 123 24.79 -13.78 3.12
CA ILE A 123 23.45 -14.37 3.20
C ILE A 123 23.44 -15.67 2.41
N LYS A 124 23.09 -16.76 3.10
CA LYS A 124 23.04 -18.12 2.55
C LYS A 124 21.62 -18.67 2.52
N ALA A 125 21.43 -19.76 1.81
CA ALA A 125 20.14 -20.43 1.72
C ALA A 125 19.59 -20.83 3.10
N GLU A 126 20.45 -21.20 4.05
CA GLU A 126 20.05 -21.53 5.42
C GLU A 126 19.47 -20.32 6.18
N ASP A 127 19.93 -19.09 5.93
CA ASP A 127 19.36 -17.88 6.52
C ASP A 127 17.94 -17.63 6.02
N VAL A 128 17.71 -17.83 4.73
CA VAL A 128 16.40 -17.70 4.11
C VAL A 128 15.44 -18.79 4.63
N VAL A 129 15.89 -20.04 4.69
CA VAL A 129 15.12 -21.16 5.25
C VAL A 129 14.72 -20.86 6.69
N TRP A 130 15.65 -20.41 7.51
CA TRP A 130 15.39 -20.01 8.90
C TRP A 130 14.34 -18.89 8.97
N MET A 131 14.47 -17.83 8.15
CA MET A 131 13.51 -16.71 8.16
C MET A 131 12.10 -17.16 7.79
N ILE A 132 11.94 -18.00 6.75
CA ILE A 132 10.63 -18.54 6.33
C ILE A 132 10.03 -19.40 7.46
N GLN A 133 10.81 -20.26 8.09
CA GLN A 133 10.36 -21.10 9.21
C GLN A 133 9.92 -20.25 10.40
N LEU A 134 10.69 -19.21 10.75
CA LEU A 134 10.39 -18.29 11.83
C LEU A 134 9.09 -17.50 11.56
N CYS A 135 8.92 -17.00 10.34
CA CYS A 135 7.68 -16.33 9.92
C CYS A 135 6.46 -17.26 10.00
N LYS A 136 6.62 -18.52 9.60
CA LYS A 136 5.57 -19.55 9.68
C LYS A 136 5.22 -19.89 11.15
N GLU A 137 6.24 -20.14 11.98
CA GLU A 137 6.07 -20.48 13.39
C GLU A 137 5.38 -19.36 14.18
N LYS A 138 5.79 -18.12 13.97
CA LYS A 138 5.22 -16.95 14.66
C LYS A 138 3.94 -16.43 14.00
N ALA A 139 3.47 -17.04 12.91
CA ALA A 139 2.29 -16.62 12.15
C ALA A 139 2.32 -15.12 11.78
N LEU A 140 3.49 -14.59 11.41
CA LEU A 140 3.70 -13.15 11.18
C LEU A 140 2.93 -12.63 9.97
N LYS A 141 2.79 -13.46 8.93
CA LYS A 141 2.06 -13.12 7.71
C LYS A 141 1.21 -14.31 7.25
N PRO A 142 -0.02 -14.07 6.77
CA PRO A 142 -0.99 -15.13 6.50
C PRO A 142 -0.52 -16.18 5.47
N ASN A 143 0.30 -15.77 4.48
CA ASN A 143 0.66 -16.64 3.37
C ASN A 143 1.75 -17.66 3.71
N PHE A 144 2.52 -17.47 4.79
CA PHE A 144 3.50 -18.46 5.23
C PHE A 144 2.87 -19.79 5.69
N LYS A 145 1.57 -19.81 6.03
CA LYS A 145 0.82 -21.06 6.31
C LYS A 145 0.77 -22.03 5.12
N TYR A 146 0.93 -21.52 3.90
CA TYR A 146 0.93 -22.34 2.69
C TYR A 146 2.26 -23.04 2.42
N VAL A 147 3.35 -22.69 3.11
CA VAL A 147 4.62 -23.40 3.01
C VAL A 147 4.48 -24.76 3.70
N GLU A 148 4.53 -25.84 2.94
CA GLU A 148 4.56 -27.22 3.47
C GLU A 148 5.95 -27.51 4.02
N SER A 149 6.99 -27.33 3.19
CA SER A 149 8.39 -27.49 3.57
C SER A 149 9.28 -26.45 2.89
N VAL A 150 10.41 -26.16 3.55
CA VAL A 150 11.49 -25.35 2.99
C VAL A 150 12.81 -25.92 3.47
N GLU A 151 13.76 -26.12 2.54
CA GLU A 151 15.07 -26.68 2.81
C GLU A 151 16.16 -26.06 1.93
N ALA A 152 17.38 -25.92 2.47
CA ALA A 152 18.55 -25.55 1.69
C ALA A 152 19.03 -26.79 0.91
N THR A 153 19.17 -26.66 -0.40
CA THR A 153 19.68 -27.72 -1.30
C THR A 153 21.16 -27.57 -1.59
N SER A 154 21.69 -26.34 -1.42
CA SER A 154 23.11 -26.02 -1.45
C SER A 154 23.37 -24.75 -0.63
N GLU A 155 24.61 -24.26 -0.63
CA GLU A 155 24.98 -23.04 0.10
C GLU A 155 24.14 -21.81 -0.30
N TYR A 156 23.75 -21.70 -1.61
CA TYR A 156 22.99 -20.58 -2.16
C TYR A 156 21.73 -21.02 -2.90
N SER A 157 21.27 -22.25 -2.70
CA SER A 157 20.01 -22.72 -3.30
C SER A 157 19.12 -23.34 -2.26
N LEU A 158 17.83 -23.11 -2.41
CA LEU A 158 16.80 -23.66 -1.53
C LEU A 158 15.60 -24.15 -2.34
N LYS A 159 14.86 -25.04 -1.75
CA LYS A 159 13.61 -25.60 -2.28
C LYS A 159 12.46 -25.26 -1.34
N ILE A 160 11.36 -24.77 -1.92
CA ILE A 160 10.11 -24.52 -1.18
C ILE A 160 9.02 -25.37 -1.79
N THR A 161 8.28 -26.10 -0.95
CA THR A 161 7.09 -26.83 -1.36
C THR A 161 5.87 -26.23 -0.67
N PHE A 162 4.81 -25.99 -1.43
CA PHE A 162 3.54 -25.46 -0.92
C PHE A 162 2.53 -26.59 -0.71
N ASN A 163 1.71 -26.47 0.34
CA ASN A 163 0.57 -27.36 0.56
C ASN A 163 -0.63 -27.05 -0.35
N ASN A 164 -0.58 -25.92 -1.07
CA ASN A 164 -1.60 -25.46 -1.99
C ASN A 164 -0.95 -24.67 -3.14
N THR A 165 -1.47 -24.80 -4.36
CA THR A 165 -0.98 -24.15 -5.59
C THR A 165 -1.76 -22.86 -5.91
N LEU A 166 -2.10 -22.07 -4.90
CA LEU A 166 -2.83 -20.81 -5.09
C LEU A 166 -1.96 -19.76 -5.80
N VAL A 167 -2.53 -19.14 -6.82
CA VAL A 167 -1.92 -18.02 -7.54
C VAL A 167 -1.60 -16.87 -6.60
N GLY A 168 -0.40 -16.32 -6.70
CA GLY A 168 0.08 -15.19 -5.91
C GLY A 168 0.69 -15.56 -4.56
N VAL A 169 0.62 -16.83 -4.13
CA VAL A 169 1.26 -17.27 -2.89
C VAL A 169 2.77 -17.22 -3.00
N PHE A 170 3.33 -17.67 -4.13
CA PHE A 170 4.77 -17.61 -4.37
C PHE A 170 5.26 -16.17 -4.46
N GLU A 171 4.60 -15.31 -5.23
CA GLU A 171 4.93 -13.89 -5.37
C GLU A 171 4.90 -13.18 -4.01
N THR A 172 3.87 -13.47 -3.22
CA THR A 172 3.76 -12.91 -1.87
C THR A 172 4.89 -13.39 -0.97
N LEU A 173 5.25 -14.68 -1.02
CA LEU A 173 6.35 -15.21 -0.21
C LEU A 173 7.68 -14.57 -0.61
N MET A 174 7.92 -14.40 -1.92
CA MET A 174 9.13 -13.76 -2.43
C MET A 174 9.26 -12.30 -2.00
N THR A 175 8.15 -11.58 -1.91
CA THR A 175 8.12 -10.16 -1.50
C THR A 175 7.94 -9.94 0.00
N ASP A 176 7.63 -10.97 0.76
CA ASP A 176 7.42 -10.92 2.21
C ASP A 176 8.58 -11.54 3.01
N THR A 177 9.47 -12.30 2.36
CA THR A 177 10.63 -12.91 3.01
C THR A 177 11.81 -11.93 3.01
N PHE A 178 12.09 -11.32 4.15
CA PHE A 178 13.26 -10.45 4.32
C PHE A 178 14.56 -11.26 4.33
N ALA A 179 15.56 -10.77 3.62
CA ALA A 179 16.92 -11.29 3.68
C ALA A 179 17.62 -10.75 4.94
N CYS A 180 17.91 -11.64 5.87
CA CYS A 180 18.55 -11.30 7.13
C CYS A 180 19.47 -12.46 7.55
N SER A 181 20.71 -12.15 7.98
CA SER A 181 21.61 -13.13 8.56
C SER A 181 21.05 -13.61 9.91
N LYS A 182 20.87 -14.92 10.05
CA LYS A 182 20.49 -15.54 11.31
C LYS A 182 21.44 -15.19 12.44
N ALA A 183 22.75 -15.22 12.16
CA ALA A 183 23.78 -14.90 13.15
C ALA A 183 23.70 -13.43 13.61
N ALA A 184 23.44 -12.48 12.69
CA ALA A 184 23.26 -11.08 13.03
C ALA A 184 21.97 -10.87 13.87
N TYR A 185 20.88 -11.55 13.49
CA TYR A 185 19.63 -11.51 14.25
C TYR A 185 19.80 -12.04 15.68
N GLU A 186 20.42 -13.21 15.85
CA GLU A 186 20.65 -13.82 17.17
C GLU A 186 21.58 -12.96 18.05
N LYS A 187 22.58 -12.30 17.44
CA LYS A 187 23.50 -11.39 18.15
C LYS A 187 22.78 -10.11 18.61
N ALA A 188 21.93 -9.53 17.78
CA ALA A 188 21.20 -8.30 18.08
C ALA A 188 20.00 -8.52 19.01
N GLY A 189 19.49 -9.76 19.07
CA GLY A 189 18.29 -10.12 19.82
C GLY A 189 16.99 -9.79 19.06
N ASP A 190 15.87 -10.03 19.74
CA ASP A 190 14.54 -9.98 19.13
C ASP A 190 14.10 -8.59 18.61
N ASP A 191 14.69 -7.51 19.08
CA ASP A 191 14.13 -6.19 18.82
C ASP A 191 14.79 -5.44 17.66
N PHE A 192 16.04 -5.70 17.33
CA PHE A 192 16.79 -4.87 16.36
C PHE A 192 16.65 -3.35 16.60
N VAL A 193 16.18 -2.96 17.81
CA VAL A 193 15.85 -1.57 18.12
C VAL A 193 17.07 -0.69 18.02
N ASP A 194 18.19 -1.17 18.55
CA ASP A 194 19.43 -0.41 18.60
C ASP A 194 20.42 -0.81 17.50
N HIS A 195 20.11 -1.88 16.73
CA HIS A 195 21.05 -2.45 15.78
C HIS A 195 20.36 -3.23 14.65
N CYS A 196 19.85 -2.50 13.68
CA CYS A 196 19.26 -3.09 12.46
C CYS A 196 20.38 -3.49 11.49
N VAL A 197 20.51 -4.79 11.21
CA VAL A 197 21.45 -5.35 10.22
C VAL A 197 20.64 -5.87 9.04
N SER A 198 20.88 -5.35 7.85
CA SER A 198 20.13 -5.74 6.66
C SER A 198 21.02 -5.73 5.41
N THR A 199 20.56 -6.37 4.34
CA THR A 199 21.24 -6.38 3.03
C THR A 199 21.03 -5.08 2.26
N SER A 200 20.10 -4.21 2.68
CA SER A 200 19.71 -2.99 1.99
C SER A 200 20.89 -2.10 1.58
N VAL A 201 20.69 -1.36 0.50
CA VAL A 201 21.59 -0.29 0.05
C VAL A 201 21.74 0.83 1.09
N TYR A 202 20.80 0.92 2.02
CA TYR A 202 20.86 1.82 3.16
C TYR A 202 21.10 1.06 4.45
N LYS A 203 21.84 1.68 5.37
CA LYS A 203 21.93 1.24 6.75
C LYS A 203 21.19 2.22 7.66
N VAL A 204 20.54 1.70 8.68
CA VAL A 204 19.93 2.52 9.74
C VAL A 204 21.07 3.08 10.59
N THR A 205 21.14 4.40 10.71
CA THR A 205 22.13 5.12 11.53
C THR A 205 21.53 5.71 12.80
N LYS A 206 20.20 5.85 12.85
CA LYS A 206 19.47 6.28 14.03
C LYS A 206 18.06 5.68 13.98
N PHE A 207 17.56 5.26 15.14
CA PHE A 207 16.18 4.85 15.33
C PHE A 207 15.66 5.36 16.67
N VAL A 208 14.53 6.07 16.62
CA VAL A 208 13.77 6.47 17.81
C VAL A 208 12.33 6.00 17.61
N SER A 209 11.95 4.98 18.37
CA SER A 209 10.65 4.32 18.26
C SER A 209 9.50 5.32 18.20
N GLY A 210 8.65 5.21 17.16
CA GLY A 210 7.50 6.09 16.95
C GLY A 210 7.81 7.54 16.60
N SER A 211 9.07 7.91 16.38
CA SER A 211 9.50 9.31 16.14
C SER A 211 10.31 9.50 14.86
N GLU A 212 11.44 8.81 14.72
CA GLU A 212 12.30 9.02 13.57
C GLU A 212 13.18 7.80 13.25
N VAL A 213 13.53 7.68 11.96
CA VAL A 213 14.55 6.72 11.48
C VAL A 213 15.45 7.44 10.48
N GLU A 214 16.75 7.37 10.70
CA GLU A 214 17.76 7.87 9.75
C GLU A 214 18.40 6.72 8.99
N TYR A 215 18.53 6.90 7.68
CA TYR A 215 19.18 5.96 6.78
C TYR A 215 20.33 6.65 6.06
N THR A 216 21.48 5.97 6.01
CA THR A 216 22.64 6.42 5.23
C THR A 216 22.97 5.38 4.17
N LYS A 217 23.17 5.84 2.93
CA LYS A 217 23.54 4.98 1.81
C LYS A 217 24.92 4.36 2.07
N ARG A 218 25.03 3.07 1.75
CA ARG A 218 26.28 2.30 1.88
C ARG A 218 27.14 2.45 0.63
N ASP A 219 28.46 2.54 0.82
CA ASP A 219 29.42 2.51 -0.28
C ASP A 219 29.78 1.06 -0.68
N ASP A 220 29.54 0.10 0.21
CA ASP A 220 29.84 -1.34 0.07
C ASP A 220 28.61 -2.19 -0.28
N TYR A 221 27.59 -1.57 -0.90
CA TYR A 221 26.38 -2.29 -1.30
C TYR A 221 26.73 -3.46 -2.25
N TRP A 222 26.13 -4.60 -1.99
CA TRP A 222 26.49 -5.86 -2.62
C TRP A 222 26.08 -5.98 -4.09
N GLN A 223 25.01 -5.26 -4.55
CA GLN A 223 24.47 -5.43 -5.89
C GLN A 223 24.86 -4.28 -6.83
N SER A 224 25.08 -4.63 -8.10
CA SER A 224 25.23 -3.65 -9.17
C SER A 224 23.89 -3.02 -9.54
N TYR A 225 23.86 -1.70 -9.67
CA TYR A 225 22.65 -0.95 -10.04
C TYR A 225 22.10 -1.35 -11.42
N ASP A 226 22.93 -1.83 -12.35
CA ASP A 226 22.50 -2.27 -13.66
C ASP A 226 21.60 -3.52 -13.59
N LEU A 227 21.71 -4.30 -12.53
CA LEU A 227 20.89 -5.49 -12.26
C LEU A 227 19.61 -5.18 -11.47
N LEU A 228 19.45 -3.94 -10.98
CA LEU A 228 18.27 -3.52 -10.22
C LEU A 228 17.24 -2.85 -11.14
N PRO A 229 15.94 -3.03 -10.88
CA PRO A 229 14.92 -2.21 -11.49
C PRO A 229 15.05 -0.75 -11.03
N PRO A 230 14.54 0.22 -11.80
CA PRO A 230 14.71 1.64 -11.48
C PRO A 230 14.31 2.02 -10.06
N GLU A 231 13.27 1.41 -9.53
CA GLU A 231 12.68 1.67 -8.21
C GLU A 231 13.62 1.36 -7.04
N LEU A 232 14.62 0.49 -7.27
CA LEU A 232 15.59 0.07 -6.24
C LEU A 232 16.95 0.76 -6.38
N ARG A 233 17.14 1.61 -7.39
CA ARG A 233 18.41 2.33 -7.63
C ARG A 233 18.54 3.56 -6.74
N ALA A 234 19.23 3.45 -5.64
CA ALA A 234 19.40 4.54 -4.68
C ALA A 234 20.22 5.71 -5.25
N THR A 235 19.61 6.87 -5.34
CA THR A 235 20.23 8.14 -5.79
C THR A 235 20.55 9.09 -4.64
N VAL A 236 19.89 8.90 -3.50
CA VAL A 236 19.97 9.75 -2.30
C VAL A 236 21.00 9.20 -1.33
N SER A 237 21.81 10.04 -0.71
CA SER A 237 22.87 9.66 0.23
C SER A 237 22.37 9.49 1.67
N LYS A 238 21.35 10.27 2.06
CA LYS A 238 20.74 10.22 3.38
C LYS A 238 19.23 10.37 3.28
N VAL A 239 18.49 9.57 4.05
CA VAL A 239 17.03 9.66 4.19
C VAL A 239 16.69 9.80 5.67
N ASP A 240 16.04 10.88 6.02
CA ASP A 240 15.46 11.13 7.32
C ASP A 240 13.96 10.85 7.27
N VAL A 241 13.44 9.92 8.06
CA VAL A 241 12.00 9.67 8.17
C VAL A 241 11.51 10.20 9.49
N LYS A 242 10.60 11.16 9.45
CA LYS A 242 9.98 11.76 10.64
C LYS A 242 8.53 11.31 10.78
N ILE A 243 8.19 10.84 11.97
CA ILE A 243 6.83 10.41 12.30
C ILE A 243 6.11 11.56 13.00
N ILE A 244 5.09 12.08 12.33
CA ILE A 244 4.26 13.19 12.81
C ILE A 244 2.79 12.74 12.70
N PRO A 245 2.21 12.19 13.78
CA PRO A 245 0.90 11.53 13.73
C PRO A 245 -0.26 12.45 13.32
N GLU A 246 -0.21 13.72 13.70
CA GLU A 246 -1.27 14.69 13.41
C GLU A 246 -1.11 15.24 11.99
N ALA A 247 -2.07 14.98 11.11
CA ALA A 247 -2.03 15.38 9.70
C ALA A 247 -1.79 16.89 9.50
N ALA A 248 -2.44 17.73 10.32
CA ALA A 248 -2.25 19.18 10.26
C ALA A 248 -0.81 19.61 10.62
N GLN A 249 -0.18 18.94 11.60
CA GLN A 249 1.22 19.20 11.95
C GLN A 249 2.17 18.72 10.85
N LEU A 250 1.82 17.64 10.17
CA LEU A 250 2.57 17.13 9.03
C LEU A 250 2.50 18.11 7.85
N GLY A 251 1.35 18.75 7.61
CA GLY A 251 1.20 19.84 6.64
C GLY A 251 2.09 21.04 6.96
N ILE A 252 2.09 21.49 8.22
CA ILE A 252 2.97 22.59 8.68
C ILE A 252 4.45 22.21 8.52
N ALA A 253 4.82 20.96 8.80
CA ALA A 253 6.19 20.49 8.64
C ALA A 253 6.65 20.54 7.17
N LEU A 254 5.76 20.26 6.21
CA LEU A 254 6.02 20.41 4.78
C LEU A 254 6.14 21.88 4.36
N GLU A 255 5.24 22.73 4.81
CA GLU A 255 5.26 24.19 4.52
C GLU A 255 6.53 24.86 5.04
N THR A 256 6.96 24.50 6.23
CA THR A 256 8.15 25.08 6.87
C THR A 256 9.47 24.44 6.43
N GLY A 257 9.43 23.38 5.59
CA GLY A 257 10.61 22.67 5.11
C GLY A 257 11.26 21.78 6.19
N VAL A 258 10.54 21.39 7.23
CA VAL A 258 10.97 20.39 8.22
C VAL A 258 10.96 19.00 7.59
N VAL A 259 10.06 18.76 6.63
CA VAL A 259 10.04 17.61 5.75
C VAL A 259 9.98 18.07 4.30
N ASP A 260 10.61 17.30 3.40
CA ASP A 260 10.63 17.54 1.96
C ASP A 260 9.46 16.86 1.25
N PHE A 261 9.10 15.69 1.73
CA PHE A 261 8.06 14.80 1.21
C PHE A 261 7.08 14.43 2.31
N VAL A 262 5.80 14.36 1.97
CA VAL A 262 4.80 13.65 2.75
C VAL A 262 4.22 12.55 1.86
N LEU A 263 4.34 11.31 2.30
CA LEU A 263 3.78 10.14 1.63
C LEU A 263 2.56 9.64 2.41
N PHE A 264 1.55 9.14 1.69
CA PHE A 264 0.28 8.68 2.27
C PHE A 264 -0.44 9.78 3.07
N PHE A 265 -0.43 10.98 2.49
CA PHE A 265 -0.98 12.15 3.14
C PHE A 265 -2.51 12.06 3.26
N ASP A 266 -3.03 12.45 4.41
CA ASP A 266 -4.46 12.52 4.63
C ASP A 266 -5.13 13.55 3.70
N ALA A 267 -6.23 13.17 3.04
CA ALA A 267 -6.87 13.98 2.02
C ALA A 267 -7.32 15.35 2.54
N SER A 268 -7.86 15.40 3.78
CA SER A 268 -8.37 16.64 4.39
C SER A 268 -7.29 17.70 4.61
N THR A 269 -6.02 17.26 4.73
CA THR A 269 -4.88 18.17 4.84
C THR A 269 -4.16 18.34 3.52
N ALA A 270 -4.03 17.26 2.73
CA ALA A 270 -3.32 17.31 1.45
C ALA A 270 -3.96 18.27 0.45
N VAL A 271 -5.29 18.43 0.47
CA VAL A 271 -6.07 19.26 -0.46
C VAL A 271 -5.56 20.70 -0.56
N GLN A 272 -5.00 21.26 0.52
CA GLN A 272 -4.47 22.64 0.52
C GLN A 272 -3.25 22.81 -0.41
N PHE A 273 -2.57 21.73 -0.79
CA PHE A 273 -1.41 21.77 -1.68
C PHE A 273 -1.77 21.45 -3.14
N ASP A 274 -3.02 21.05 -3.43
CA ASP A 274 -3.44 20.74 -4.80
C ASP A 274 -3.60 22.02 -5.61
N GLY A 275 -2.78 22.16 -6.66
CA GLY A 275 -2.71 23.35 -7.50
C GLY A 275 -1.75 24.44 -7.04
N ASP A 276 -1.07 24.29 -5.90
CA ASP A 276 -0.01 25.20 -5.47
C ASP A 276 1.28 24.92 -6.26
N SER A 277 1.83 25.96 -6.91
CA SER A 277 3.02 25.86 -7.77
C SER A 277 4.32 25.54 -7.03
N ASP A 278 4.38 25.77 -5.72
CA ASP A 278 5.56 25.48 -4.89
C ASP A 278 5.67 24.00 -4.54
N TYR A 279 4.59 23.25 -4.77
CA TYR A 279 4.49 21.82 -4.44
C TYR A 279 4.12 20.99 -5.66
N THR A 280 4.51 19.73 -5.64
CA THR A 280 3.96 18.73 -6.55
C THR A 280 3.01 17.82 -5.75
N PHE A 281 1.78 17.71 -6.24
CA PHE A 281 0.72 16.88 -5.70
C PHE A 281 0.54 15.63 -6.56
N LEU A 282 0.76 14.45 -5.99
CA LEU A 282 0.65 13.17 -6.69
C LEU A 282 -0.55 12.38 -6.16
N LYS A 283 -1.38 11.90 -7.09
CA LYS A 283 -2.43 10.89 -6.84
C LYS A 283 -1.91 9.54 -7.34
N ALA A 284 -1.77 8.59 -6.44
CA ALA A 284 -1.33 7.24 -6.74
C ALA A 284 -2.47 6.23 -6.52
N ASP A 285 -2.35 5.06 -7.15
CA ASP A 285 -3.37 4.02 -7.05
C ASP A 285 -3.30 3.33 -5.68
N SER A 286 -4.45 3.14 -5.04
CA SER A 286 -4.50 2.37 -3.80
C SER A 286 -4.44 0.87 -4.06
N ARG A 287 -3.77 0.14 -3.18
CA ARG A 287 -3.86 -1.32 -3.11
C ARG A 287 -5.21 -1.81 -2.57
N ASN A 288 -5.92 -0.93 -1.87
CA ASN A 288 -7.12 -1.28 -1.13
C ASN A 288 -8.33 -0.59 -1.74
N GLY A 289 -9.46 -1.32 -1.77
CA GLY A 289 -10.76 -0.76 -2.07
C GLY A 289 -11.63 -0.73 -0.81
N PHE A 290 -12.47 0.29 -0.67
CA PHE A 290 -13.50 0.34 0.36
C PHE A 290 -14.72 -0.45 -0.10
N GLN A 291 -15.09 -1.45 0.65
CA GLN A 291 -16.06 -2.46 0.26
C GLN A 291 -17.07 -2.73 1.35
N MET A 292 -18.25 -3.17 0.93
CA MET A 292 -19.29 -3.69 1.79
C MET A 292 -19.49 -5.18 1.50
N PHE A 293 -19.53 -5.97 2.55
CA PHE A 293 -19.79 -7.40 2.54
C PHE A 293 -21.10 -7.68 3.25
N PHE A 294 -21.89 -8.59 2.71
CA PHE A 294 -23.12 -9.02 3.35
C PHE A 294 -22.87 -10.26 4.21
N SER A 295 -23.53 -10.36 5.34
CA SER A 295 -23.46 -11.56 6.17
C SER A 295 -24.02 -12.77 5.44
N GLY A 296 -23.32 -13.91 5.52
CA GLY A 296 -23.82 -15.20 5.06
C GLY A 296 -24.51 -16.04 6.15
N ALA A 297 -24.76 -15.49 7.34
CA ALA A 297 -25.43 -16.22 8.42
C ALA A 297 -26.93 -16.32 8.16
N ASP A 298 -27.49 -17.52 8.28
CA ASP A 298 -28.90 -17.83 7.96
C ASP A 298 -29.91 -16.98 8.74
N GLU A 299 -29.53 -16.52 9.92
CA GLU A 299 -30.35 -15.69 10.80
C GLU A 299 -30.51 -14.25 10.29
N ARG A 300 -29.70 -13.84 9.28
CA ARG A 300 -29.72 -12.47 8.78
C ARG A 300 -30.55 -12.33 7.52
N PRO A 301 -31.43 -11.30 7.44
CA PRO A 301 -32.29 -11.06 6.27
C PRO A 301 -31.55 -11.01 4.93
N VAL A 302 -30.33 -10.41 4.92
CA VAL A 302 -29.53 -10.24 3.70
C VAL A 302 -28.94 -11.54 3.17
N ALA A 303 -28.76 -12.58 4.00
CA ALA A 303 -28.04 -13.80 3.63
C ALA A 303 -28.71 -14.52 2.46
N ASN A 304 -30.04 -14.63 2.50
CA ASN A 304 -30.84 -15.39 1.56
C ASN A 304 -31.69 -14.53 0.61
N ASP A 305 -31.49 -13.21 0.59
CA ASP A 305 -32.28 -12.28 -0.23
C ASP A 305 -31.40 -11.46 -1.17
N LYS A 306 -31.20 -11.96 -2.38
CA LYS A 306 -30.47 -11.29 -3.45
C LYS A 306 -31.04 -9.89 -3.76
N TYR A 307 -32.36 -9.78 -3.81
CA TYR A 307 -32.98 -8.50 -4.17
C TYR A 307 -32.82 -7.44 -3.08
N LEU A 308 -32.78 -7.86 -1.82
CA LEU A 308 -32.46 -6.95 -0.72
C LEU A 308 -31.01 -6.45 -0.84
N ARG A 309 -30.05 -7.34 -1.11
CA ARG A 309 -28.65 -6.96 -1.34
C ARG A 309 -28.50 -6.01 -2.52
N GLN A 310 -29.14 -6.31 -3.65
CA GLN A 310 -29.14 -5.44 -4.83
C GLN A 310 -29.76 -4.07 -4.54
N ALA A 311 -30.89 -4.03 -3.79
CA ALA A 311 -31.52 -2.77 -3.40
C ALA A 311 -30.56 -1.87 -2.59
N ILE A 312 -29.81 -2.47 -1.66
CA ILE A 312 -28.79 -1.77 -0.86
C ILE A 312 -27.66 -1.25 -1.77
N CYS A 313 -27.14 -2.07 -2.70
CA CYS A 313 -26.08 -1.66 -3.62
C CYS A 313 -26.49 -0.48 -4.49
N TYR A 314 -27.69 -0.52 -5.10
CA TYR A 314 -28.21 0.59 -5.93
C TYR A 314 -28.52 1.86 -5.12
N ALA A 315 -28.79 1.75 -3.82
CA ALA A 315 -29.07 2.90 -2.97
C ALA A 315 -27.82 3.72 -2.62
N ILE A 316 -26.63 3.14 -2.68
CA ILE A 316 -25.38 3.80 -2.28
C ILE A 316 -24.91 4.78 -3.36
N ASN A 317 -24.71 6.04 -2.96
CA ASN A 317 -24.13 7.07 -3.82
C ASN A 317 -22.61 7.12 -3.61
N ASN A 318 -21.85 6.51 -4.53
CA ASN A 318 -20.39 6.39 -4.45
C ASN A 318 -19.71 7.77 -4.52
N GLU A 319 -20.19 8.66 -5.40
CA GLU A 319 -19.63 10.01 -5.56
C GLU A 319 -19.82 10.85 -4.29
N LEU A 320 -21.02 10.79 -3.70
CA LEU A 320 -21.28 11.45 -2.41
C LEU A 320 -20.31 10.95 -1.34
N MET A 321 -20.07 9.65 -1.29
CA MET A 321 -19.18 9.05 -0.29
C MET A 321 -17.71 9.44 -0.53
N ILE A 322 -17.24 9.43 -1.78
CA ILE A 322 -15.90 9.88 -2.16
C ILE A 322 -15.70 11.34 -1.77
N ASN A 323 -16.67 12.21 -2.09
CA ASN A 323 -16.58 13.63 -1.76
C ASN A 323 -16.60 13.88 -0.24
N ALA A 324 -17.47 13.19 0.50
CA ALA A 324 -17.63 13.41 1.94
C ALA A 324 -16.54 12.77 2.80
N ALA A 325 -15.93 11.68 2.36
CA ALA A 325 -14.96 10.93 3.14
C ALA A 325 -13.51 11.10 2.66
N LEU A 326 -13.31 11.56 1.42
CA LEU A 326 -11.99 11.61 0.78
C LEU A 326 -11.72 12.94 0.06
N GLU A 327 -12.50 14.00 0.31
CA GLU A 327 -12.36 15.31 -0.37
C GLU A 327 -12.31 15.18 -1.91
N GLY A 328 -12.98 14.15 -2.47
CA GLY A 328 -12.96 13.85 -3.91
C GLY A 328 -11.76 13.01 -4.38
N TYR A 329 -10.83 12.63 -3.51
CA TYR A 329 -9.65 11.84 -3.88
C TYR A 329 -9.92 10.34 -3.82
N GLY A 330 -10.65 9.84 -4.78
CA GLY A 330 -10.99 8.44 -4.97
C GLY A 330 -11.72 8.22 -6.28
N VAL A 331 -11.90 6.97 -6.65
CA VAL A 331 -12.66 6.57 -7.83
C VAL A 331 -13.70 5.51 -7.45
N PRO A 332 -14.88 5.48 -8.08
CA PRO A 332 -15.83 4.38 -7.89
C PRO A 332 -15.19 3.05 -8.27
N MET A 333 -15.55 1.99 -7.57
CA MET A 333 -15.14 0.63 -7.93
C MET A 333 -16.12 -0.01 -8.91
N HIS A 334 -15.60 -0.95 -9.70
CA HIS A 334 -16.35 -1.74 -10.68
C HIS A 334 -16.26 -3.25 -10.41
N ASP A 335 -15.69 -3.63 -9.28
CA ASP A 335 -15.63 -4.98 -8.74
C ASP A 335 -15.53 -4.91 -7.21
N SER A 336 -15.63 -6.06 -6.58
CA SER A 336 -15.36 -6.28 -5.17
C SER A 336 -13.85 -6.31 -4.83
N ALA A 337 -12.97 -5.90 -5.75
CA ALA A 337 -11.53 -5.84 -5.54
C ALA A 337 -10.91 -4.57 -6.15
N SER A 338 -9.71 -4.20 -5.65
CA SER A 338 -8.95 -3.07 -6.17
C SER A 338 -8.43 -3.32 -7.59
N THR A 339 -8.36 -2.28 -8.40
CA THR A 339 -7.74 -2.30 -9.75
C THR A 339 -6.27 -2.73 -9.74
N ALA A 340 -5.60 -2.63 -8.59
CA ALA A 340 -4.20 -3.06 -8.41
C ALA A 340 -4.07 -4.57 -8.17
N ALA A 341 -5.17 -5.32 -7.99
CA ALA A 341 -5.11 -6.77 -7.80
C ALA A 341 -4.71 -7.49 -9.09
N MET A 342 -3.75 -8.42 -9.00
CA MET A 342 -3.40 -9.28 -10.12
C MET A 342 -4.64 -10.05 -10.60
N GLY A 343 -4.87 -10.01 -11.91
CA GLY A 343 -6.05 -10.60 -12.54
C GLY A 343 -7.21 -9.63 -12.75
N TYR A 344 -7.12 -8.39 -12.26
CA TYR A 344 -8.15 -7.37 -12.53
C TYR A 344 -8.31 -7.14 -14.03
N GLN A 345 -9.55 -7.21 -14.52
CA GLN A 345 -9.83 -7.00 -15.94
C GLN A 345 -10.18 -5.53 -16.19
N LYS A 346 -9.42 -4.85 -17.03
CA LYS A 346 -9.61 -3.41 -17.32
C LYS A 346 -10.96 -3.11 -17.98
N GLU A 347 -11.54 -4.07 -18.65
CA GLU A 347 -12.84 -4.00 -19.30
C GLU A 347 -13.95 -3.69 -18.29
N TRP A 348 -13.83 -4.14 -17.03
CA TRP A 348 -14.81 -3.89 -15.98
C TRP A 348 -15.01 -2.40 -15.66
N LEU A 349 -14.00 -1.56 -15.93
CA LEU A 349 -14.10 -0.11 -15.76
C LEU A 349 -15.18 0.52 -16.66
N ASN A 350 -15.59 -0.17 -17.73
CA ASN A 350 -16.61 0.28 -18.68
C ASN A 350 -17.95 -0.45 -18.48
N GLU A 351 -18.04 -1.35 -17.50
CA GLU A 351 -19.26 -2.08 -17.20
C GLU A 351 -20.16 -1.33 -16.20
N GLU A 352 -21.45 -1.56 -16.29
CA GLU A 352 -22.42 -1.11 -15.30
C GLU A 352 -22.23 -1.97 -14.02
N TYR A 353 -21.87 -1.31 -12.91
CA TYR A 353 -21.65 -1.94 -11.61
C TYR A 353 -22.43 -1.18 -10.53
N TYR A 354 -23.71 -1.54 -10.34
CA TYR A 354 -24.62 -0.93 -9.37
C TYR A 354 -24.58 0.61 -9.35
N PRO A 355 -24.82 1.29 -10.49
CA PRO A 355 -24.83 2.76 -10.50
C PRO A 355 -25.96 3.27 -9.58
N TYR A 356 -25.65 4.31 -8.82
CA TYR A 356 -26.60 4.90 -7.90
C TYR A 356 -27.95 5.18 -8.58
N SER A 357 -29.02 4.57 -8.06
CA SER A 357 -30.38 4.74 -8.55
C SER A 357 -31.40 4.39 -7.48
N ILE A 358 -32.08 5.42 -6.98
CA ILE A 358 -33.19 5.26 -6.03
C ILE A 358 -34.34 4.45 -6.65
N GLU A 359 -34.57 4.60 -7.95
CA GLU A 359 -35.63 3.87 -8.69
C GLU A 359 -35.31 2.37 -8.74
N LYS A 360 -34.12 1.99 -9.24
CA LYS A 360 -33.66 0.59 -9.27
C LYS A 360 -33.61 -0.03 -7.86
N ALA A 361 -33.15 0.73 -6.87
CA ALA A 361 -33.15 0.28 -5.49
C ALA A 361 -34.54 -0.09 -4.98
N LYS A 362 -35.54 0.77 -5.23
CA LYS A 362 -36.95 0.52 -4.86
C LYS A 362 -37.56 -0.64 -5.64
N GLU A 363 -37.22 -0.79 -6.93
CA GLU A 363 -37.65 -1.94 -7.73
C GLU A 363 -37.12 -3.26 -7.19
N CYS A 364 -35.83 -3.30 -6.79
CA CYS A 364 -35.24 -4.47 -6.16
C CYS A 364 -35.89 -4.72 -4.79
N LEU A 365 -36.06 -3.68 -3.98
CA LEU A 365 -36.70 -3.80 -2.67
C LEU A 365 -38.13 -4.37 -2.76
N ALA A 366 -38.88 -3.97 -3.77
CA ALA A 366 -40.24 -4.49 -4.01
C ALA A 366 -40.25 -5.98 -4.40
N LYS A 367 -39.14 -6.53 -4.90
CA LYS A 367 -38.96 -7.95 -5.23
C LYS A 367 -38.40 -8.75 -4.07
N SER A 368 -37.89 -8.09 -3.03
CA SER A 368 -37.28 -8.71 -1.86
C SER A 368 -38.33 -9.17 -0.85
N ASN A 369 -37.91 -9.98 0.12
CA ASN A 369 -38.73 -10.39 1.26
C ASN A 369 -38.63 -9.40 2.44
N TYR A 370 -37.98 -8.26 2.27
CA TYR A 370 -37.78 -7.27 3.33
C TYR A 370 -39.13 -6.71 3.80
N ASN A 371 -39.37 -6.79 5.09
CA ASN A 371 -40.63 -6.39 5.72
C ASN A 371 -40.45 -5.33 6.82
N GLY A 372 -39.38 -4.52 6.70
CA GLY A 372 -39.12 -3.40 7.61
C GLY A 372 -38.27 -3.76 8.83
N GLU A 373 -37.56 -4.89 8.80
CA GLU A 373 -36.59 -5.28 9.81
C GLU A 373 -35.46 -4.24 9.93
N GLU A 374 -34.91 -4.07 11.12
CA GLU A 374 -33.75 -3.21 11.33
C GLU A 374 -32.47 -3.99 11.03
N LEU A 375 -31.84 -3.69 9.88
CA LEU A 375 -30.55 -4.25 9.48
C LEU A 375 -29.42 -3.62 10.30
N VAL A 376 -28.32 -4.36 10.52
CA VAL A 376 -27.16 -3.90 11.28
C VAL A 376 -25.97 -3.74 10.35
N ILE A 377 -25.35 -2.55 10.32
CA ILE A 377 -24.04 -2.34 9.68
C ILE A 377 -22.94 -2.33 10.73
N LEU A 378 -22.01 -3.28 10.61
CA LEU A 378 -20.79 -3.38 11.43
C LEU A 378 -19.67 -2.56 10.80
N ALA A 379 -19.05 -1.69 11.58
CA ALA A 379 -17.94 -0.86 11.14
C ALA A 379 -16.90 -0.65 12.25
N THR A 380 -15.68 -0.34 11.86
CA THR A 380 -14.69 0.23 12.79
C THR A 380 -14.94 1.72 12.99
N SER A 381 -14.42 2.29 14.08
CA SER A 381 -14.52 3.74 14.37
C SER A 381 -13.97 4.60 13.22
N SER A 382 -12.96 4.11 12.50
CA SER A 382 -12.36 4.80 11.35
C SER A 382 -13.31 4.94 10.15
N PHE A 383 -14.35 4.10 10.06
CA PHE A 383 -15.33 4.10 8.98
C PHE A 383 -16.73 4.53 9.43
N LYS A 384 -16.82 5.25 10.55
CA LYS A 384 -18.09 5.72 11.07
C LYS A 384 -18.84 6.62 10.09
N THR A 385 -18.15 7.59 9.48
CA THR A 385 -18.74 8.50 8.49
C THR A 385 -19.33 7.74 7.30
N GLN A 386 -18.61 6.75 6.79
CA GLN A 386 -19.08 5.91 5.68
C GLN A 386 -20.31 5.10 6.08
N ALA A 387 -20.33 4.54 7.30
CA ALA A 387 -21.49 3.82 7.82
C ALA A 387 -22.73 4.72 7.94
N GLU A 388 -22.57 5.96 8.40
CA GLU A 388 -23.64 6.97 8.48
C GLU A 388 -24.17 7.34 7.10
N ILE A 389 -23.31 7.47 6.09
CA ILE A 389 -23.71 7.72 4.71
C ILE A 389 -24.53 6.55 4.17
N ILE A 390 -24.07 5.30 4.36
CA ILE A 390 -24.80 4.10 3.93
C ILE A 390 -26.16 4.01 4.61
N GLN A 391 -26.24 4.27 5.93
CA GLN A 391 -27.50 4.33 6.67
C GLN A 391 -28.48 5.32 6.03
N ASN A 392 -28.02 6.53 5.71
CA ASN A 392 -28.86 7.56 5.08
C ASN A 392 -29.30 7.16 3.67
N CYS A 393 -28.42 6.57 2.87
CA CYS A 393 -28.74 6.03 1.55
C CYS A 393 -29.80 4.94 1.62
N CYS A 394 -29.69 4.00 2.55
CA CYS A 394 -30.68 2.96 2.81
C CYS A 394 -32.02 3.55 3.26
N ALA A 395 -32.02 4.53 4.15
CA ALA A 395 -33.23 5.20 4.63
C ALA A 395 -34.01 5.90 3.49
N ALA A 396 -33.30 6.46 2.50
CA ALA A 396 -33.94 7.12 1.34
C ALA A 396 -34.77 6.17 0.47
N VAL A 397 -34.52 4.87 0.54
CA VAL A 397 -35.29 3.83 -0.17
C VAL A 397 -36.22 3.04 0.74
N GLY A 398 -36.25 3.35 2.05
CA GLY A 398 -37.14 2.71 3.02
C GLY A 398 -36.52 1.53 3.77
N ILE A 399 -35.20 1.31 3.68
CA ILE A 399 -34.49 0.29 4.42
C ILE A 399 -33.98 0.88 5.73
N LYS A 400 -34.32 0.26 6.86
CA LYS A 400 -33.88 0.68 8.19
C LYS A 400 -32.52 0.07 8.51
N VAL A 401 -31.57 0.89 8.91
CA VAL A 401 -30.21 0.43 9.26
C VAL A 401 -29.80 1.01 10.60
N LYS A 402 -29.27 0.15 11.46
CA LYS A 402 -28.64 0.50 12.74
C LYS A 402 -27.11 0.39 12.60
N LEU A 403 -26.41 1.36 13.16
CA LEU A 403 -24.95 1.36 13.20
C LEU A 403 -24.43 0.58 14.41
N ASP A 404 -23.51 -0.35 14.17
CA ASP A 404 -22.71 -1.00 15.19
C ASP A 404 -21.22 -0.67 14.95
N VAL A 405 -20.77 0.44 15.55
CA VAL A 405 -19.39 0.96 15.39
C VAL A 405 -18.56 0.55 16.58
N ARG A 406 -17.46 -0.18 16.33
CA ARG A 406 -16.61 -0.75 17.40
C ARG A 406 -15.12 -0.58 17.12
N GLN A 407 -14.31 -0.87 18.14
CA GLN A 407 -12.85 -0.96 17.99
C GLN A 407 -12.48 -2.17 17.13
N ILE A 408 -11.37 -2.05 16.37
CA ILE A 408 -10.94 -3.04 15.37
C ILE A 408 -10.84 -4.47 15.91
N ALA A 409 -10.37 -4.67 17.14
CA ALA A 409 -10.23 -6.00 17.74
C ALA A 409 -11.58 -6.71 17.90
N LEU A 410 -12.64 -5.97 18.30
CA LEU A 410 -13.99 -6.50 18.44
C LEU A 410 -14.63 -6.76 17.08
N VAL A 411 -14.46 -5.85 16.12
CA VAL A 411 -14.93 -6.05 14.73
C VAL A 411 -14.35 -7.33 14.15
N THR A 412 -13.05 -7.58 14.34
CA THR A 412 -12.37 -8.79 13.84
C THR A 412 -12.98 -10.07 14.39
N ALA A 413 -13.38 -10.10 15.65
CA ALA A 413 -14.03 -11.25 16.27
C ALA A 413 -15.47 -11.47 15.74
N ILE A 414 -16.25 -10.38 15.61
CA ILE A 414 -17.67 -10.43 15.24
C ILE A 414 -17.85 -10.78 13.75
N ARG A 415 -17.02 -10.23 12.87
CA ARG A 415 -17.16 -10.41 11.41
C ARG A 415 -17.07 -11.85 10.95
N LEU A 416 -16.31 -12.70 11.67
CA LEU A 416 -16.15 -14.11 11.33
C LEU A 416 -17.39 -14.95 11.68
N ASP A 417 -18.17 -14.51 12.67
CA ASP A 417 -19.38 -15.21 13.09
C ASP A 417 -20.58 -14.92 12.16
N GLY A 418 -20.72 -13.67 11.71
CA GLY A 418 -21.78 -13.25 10.78
C GLY A 418 -23.16 -13.05 11.40
N THR A 419 -23.44 -13.60 12.59
CA THR A 419 -24.79 -13.61 13.19
C THR A 419 -25.22 -12.26 13.78
N GLN A 420 -24.27 -11.35 14.02
CA GLN A 420 -24.53 -10.07 14.70
C GLN A 420 -24.70 -8.87 13.76
N TYR A 421 -24.52 -9.04 12.46
CA TYR A 421 -24.64 -7.97 11.48
C TYR A 421 -25.24 -8.45 10.16
N ASP A 422 -25.74 -7.52 9.37
CA ASP A 422 -26.20 -7.75 7.98
C ASP A 422 -25.16 -7.28 6.98
N MET A 423 -24.53 -6.14 7.25
CA MET A 423 -23.50 -5.54 6.41
C MET A 423 -22.24 -5.31 7.25
N PHE A 424 -21.10 -5.59 6.67
CA PHE A 424 -19.79 -5.23 7.20
C PHE A 424 -19.05 -4.38 6.18
N ILE A 425 -18.49 -3.24 6.61
CA ILE A 425 -17.70 -2.37 5.74
C ILE A 425 -16.24 -2.34 6.18
N ASN A 426 -15.35 -2.39 5.20
CA ASN A 426 -13.91 -2.35 5.44
C ASN A 426 -13.15 -1.88 4.20
N GLN A 427 -11.94 -1.39 4.42
CA GLN A 427 -10.98 -1.16 3.35
C GLN A 427 -10.08 -2.39 3.25
N VAL A 428 -10.15 -3.08 2.13
CA VAL A 428 -9.46 -4.35 1.92
C VAL A 428 -8.73 -4.38 0.60
N GLY A 429 -7.63 -5.09 0.57
CA GLY A 429 -6.84 -5.33 -0.63
C GLY A 429 -6.35 -6.75 -0.70
N GLY A 430 -5.69 -7.08 -1.79
CA GLY A 430 -5.07 -8.37 -2.03
C GLY A 430 -4.11 -8.26 -3.20
N ILE A 431 -3.08 -9.10 -3.21
CA ILE A 431 -2.15 -9.17 -4.34
C ILE A 431 -2.86 -9.75 -5.56
N THR A 432 -3.75 -10.73 -5.37
CA THR A 432 -4.49 -11.39 -6.44
C THR A 432 -5.98 -11.43 -6.16
N LEU A 433 -6.79 -11.42 -7.23
CA LEU A 433 -8.24 -11.67 -7.13
C LEU A 433 -8.53 -13.03 -6.50
N ALA A 434 -7.78 -14.07 -6.87
CA ALA A 434 -7.94 -15.41 -6.32
C ALA A 434 -7.84 -15.42 -4.79
N ASN A 435 -6.82 -14.77 -4.22
CA ASN A 435 -6.67 -14.71 -2.76
C ASN A 435 -7.80 -13.89 -2.11
N HIS A 436 -8.19 -12.78 -2.74
CA HIS A 436 -9.31 -11.96 -2.27
C HIS A 436 -10.61 -12.78 -2.21
N TRP A 437 -10.96 -13.47 -3.30
CA TRP A 437 -12.19 -14.25 -3.38
C TRP A 437 -12.18 -15.48 -2.46
N ASN A 438 -11.05 -16.20 -2.36
CA ASN A 438 -10.91 -17.32 -1.43
C ASN A 438 -11.17 -16.91 0.03
N THR A 439 -10.75 -15.70 0.40
CA THR A 439 -10.91 -15.22 1.77
C THR A 439 -12.32 -14.71 2.04
N ARG A 440 -12.96 -14.06 1.03
CA ARG A 440 -14.19 -13.29 1.22
C ARG A 440 -15.47 -14.03 0.82
N TYR A 441 -15.39 -14.85 -0.23
CA TYR A 441 -16.59 -15.41 -0.88
C TYR A 441 -16.62 -16.94 -0.96
N ASP A 442 -15.51 -17.64 -0.66
CA ASP A 442 -15.51 -19.10 -0.67
C ASP A 442 -16.26 -19.63 0.54
N ALA A 443 -17.36 -20.36 0.30
CA ALA A 443 -18.18 -20.97 1.34
C ALA A 443 -17.37 -21.88 2.30
N ARG A 444 -16.27 -22.47 1.81
CA ARG A 444 -15.37 -23.32 2.61
C ARG A 444 -14.53 -22.53 3.61
N ALA A 445 -14.39 -21.20 3.38
CA ALA A 445 -13.66 -20.30 4.28
C ALA A 445 -14.54 -19.71 5.39
N TYR A 446 -15.82 -20.08 5.46
CA TYR A 446 -16.72 -19.57 6.50
C TYR A 446 -16.16 -19.83 7.91
N LYS A 447 -16.15 -18.81 8.77
CA LYS A 447 -15.54 -18.76 10.11
C LYS A 447 -14.00 -18.81 10.16
N THR A 448 -13.32 -19.02 9.04
CA THR A 448 -11.84 -18.94 8.96
C THR A 448 -11.36 -17.75 8.10
N GLY A 449 -12.25 -17.23 7.24
CA GLY A 449 -12.15 -16.00 6.48
C GLY A 449 -13.45 -15.21 6.64
N ASP A 450 -13.67 -14.20 5.80
CA ASP A 450 -14.87 -13.36 5.85
C ASP A 450 -15.97 -13.85 4.88
N ALA A 451 -16.13 -15.17 4.72
CA ALA A 451 -17.04 -15.73 3.74
C ALA A 451 -18.46 -15.18 3.88
N THR A 452 -18.95 -14.55 2.82
CA THR A 452 -20.27 -13.91 2.76
C THR A 452 -21.31 -14.79 2.09
N SER A 453 -20.89 -15.76 1.28
CA SER A 453 -21.72 -16.69 0.51
C SER A 453 -21.69 -18.10 1.10
N ARG A 454 -22.00 -18.22 2.39
CA ARG A 454 -21.80 -19.38 3.25
C ARG A 454 -22.21 -20.74 2.64
N HIS A 455 -23.29 -20.80 1.88
CA HIS A 455 -23.84 -22.05 1.33
C HIS A 455 -23.68 -22.15 -0.19
N ASP A 456 -23.02 -21.18 -0.83
CA ASP A 456 -22.90 -21.15 -2.28
C ASP A 456 -21.68 -21.96 -2.74
N MET A 457 -21.90 -23.26 -2.90
CA MET A 457 -20.87 -24.16 -3.40
C MET A 457 -20.58 -23.97 -4.89
N VAL A 458 -21.50 -23.38 -5.67
CA VAL A 458 -21.26 -23.07 -7.08
C VAL A 458 -20.21 -21.98 -7.18
N LEU A 459 -20.36 -20.89 -6.44
CA LEU A 459 -19.34 -19.84 -6.37
C LEU A 459 -18.03 -20.38 -5.80
N ALA A 460 -18.09 -21.18 -4.73
CA ALA A 460 -16.92 -21.78 -4.11
C ALA A 460 -16.11 -22.64 -5.10
N ASP A 461 -16.77 -23.42 -5.97
CA ASP A 461 -16.10 -24.23 -6.98
C ASP A 461 -15.51 -23.38 -8.12
N LEU A 462 -16.19 -22.32 -8.57
CA LEU A 462 -15.64 -21.34 -9.52
C LEU A 462 -14.38 -20.65 -8.95
N ILE A 463 -14.42 -20.23 -7.69
CA ILE A 463 -13.27 -19.64 -7.01
C ILE A 463 -12.10 -20.64 -6.94
N LYS A 464 -12.37 -21.89 -6.54
CA LYS A 464 -11.35 -22.92 -6.46
C LYS A 464 -10.67 -23.18 -7.81
N GLU A 465 -11.45 -23.30 -8.88
CA GLU A 465 -10.93 -23.47 -10.24
C GLU A 465 -10.04 -22.28 -10.63
N THR A 466 -10.53 -21.05 -10.44
CA THR A 466 -9.80 -19.82 -10.77
C THR A 466 -8.54 -19.62 -9.94
N SER A 467 -8.44 -20.25 -8.77
CA SER A 467 -7.30 -20.04 -7.86
C SER A 467 -6.05 -20.84 -8.23
N THR A 468 -6.13 -21.75 -9.21
CA THR A 468 -4.96 -22.51 -9.68
C THR A 468 -4.21 -21.75 -10.78
N SER A 469 -2.93 -22.05 -10.99
CA SER A 469 -2.12 -21.44 -12.06
C SER A 469 -2.71 -21.69 -13.45
N GLU A 470 -3.29 -22.86 -13.70
CA GLU A 470 -3.95 -23.20 -14.98
C GLU A 470 -5.32 -22.53 -15.12
N GLY A 471 -6.06 -22.43 -14.01
CA GLY A 471 -7.40 -21.86 -13.98
C GLY A 471 -7.47 -20.35 -13.85
N PHE A 472 -6.34 -19.66 -13.56
CA PHE A 472 -6.29 -18.20 -13.44
C PHE A 472 -6.28 -17.52 -14.81
N THR A 473 -7.38 -17.70 -15.53
CA THR A 473 -7.58 -17.17 -16.89
C THR A 473 -8.61 -16.05 -16.86
N ALA A 474 -8.54 -15.13 -17.84
CA ALA A 474 -9.52 -14.05 -17.97
C ALA A 474 -10.97 -14.59 -18.04
N GLU A 475 -11.19 -15.73 -18.69
CA GLU A 475 -12.51 -16.37 -18.77
C GLU A 475 -13.05 -16.78 -17.38
N ASN A 476 -12.25 -17.51 -16.60
CA ASN A 476 -12.67 -17.98 -15.28
C ASN A 476 -12.79 -16.81 -14.28
N ILE A 477 -11.86 -15.85 -14.36
CA ILE A 477 -11.91 -14.60 -13.59
C ILE A 477 -13.24 -13.87 -13.84
N ASN A 478 -13.66 -13.72 -15.11
CA ASN A 478 -14.93 -13.09 -15.45
C ASN A 478 -16.15 -13.90 -14.97
N LYS A 479 -16.09 -15.24 -14.95
CA LYS A 479 -17.16 -16.07 -14.38
C LYS A 479 -17.37 -15.76 -12.90
N VAL A 480 -16.31 -15.69 -12.10
CA VAL A 480 -16.38 -15.37 -10.67
C VAL A 480 -16.88 -13.93 -10.45
N HIS A 481 -16.31 -12.96 -11.16
CA HIS A 481 -16.71 -11.56 -11.09
C HIS A 481 -18.21 -11.39 -11.36
N ASN A 482 -18.69 -11.92 -12.49
CA ASN A 482 -20.10 -11.81 -12.87
C ASN A 482 -21.02 -12.50 -11.85
N TYR A 483 -20.61 -13.65 -11.33
CA TYR A 483 -21.39 -14.36 -10.33
C TYR A 483 -21.55 -13.55 -9.03
N ILE A 484 -20.43 -13.00 -8.50
CA ILE A 484 -20.46 -12.15 -7.30
C ILE A 484 -21.32 -10.89 -7.54
N LYS A 485 -21.17 -10.26 -8.72
CA LYS A 485 -21.95 -9.10 -9.13
C LYS A 485 -23.45 -9.43 -9.21
N ASP A 486 -23.81 -10.49 -9.93
CA ASP A 486 -25.21 -10.87 -10.13
C ASP A 486 -25.91 -11.23 -8.83
N GLU A 487 -25.23 -11.93 -7.92
CA GLU A 487 -25.74 -12.28 -6.61
C GLU A 487 -25.63 -11.15 -5.58
N ALA A 488 -24.90 -10.08 -5.89
CA ALA A 488 -24.61 -8.98 -4.96
C ALA A 488 -24.03 -9.47 -3.63
N TYR A 489 -23.10 -10.44 -3.64
CA TYR A 489 -22.51 -10.95 -2.40
C TYR A 489 -21.57 -9.96 -1.72
N GLY A 490 -20.99 -9.04 -2.48
CA GLY A 490 -20.20 -7.93 -1.99
C GLY A 490 -20.27 -6.75 -2.94
N TYR A 491 -19.99 -5.57 -2.44
CA TYR A 491 -20.03 -4.35 -3.22
C TYR A 491 -18.78 -3.51 -3.00
N GLY A 492 -17.99 -3.33 -4.07
CA GLY A 492 -16.91 -2.37 -4.10
C GLY A 492 -17.47 -0.96 -4.25
N ILE A 493 -17.24 -0.10 -3.29
CA ILE A 493 -17.84 1.24 -3.25
C ILE A 493 -16.90 2.24 -3.89
N TYR A 494 -15.68 2.37 -3.37
CA TYR A 494 -14.66 3.25 -3.93
C TYR A 494 -13.25 2.74 -3.67
N GLN A 495 -12.33 3.12 -4.53
CA GLN A 495 -10.89 2.98 -4.31
C GLN A 495 -10.33 4.37 -3.99
N PRO A 496 -9.75 4.58 -2.78
CA PRO A 496 -9.15 5.87 -2.44
C PRO A 496 -7.88 6.09 -3.27
N ASN A 497 -7.53 7.34 -3.54
CA ASN A 497 -6.17 7.64 -3.98
C ASN A 497 -5.22 7.66 -2.78
N MET A 498 -4.02 7.16 -2.95
CA MET A 498 -2.91 7.44 -2.06
C MET A 498 -2.29 8.77 -2.50
N LEU A 499 -2.13 9.69 -1.56
CA LEU A 499 -1.64 11.03 -1.85
C LEU A 499 -0.20 11.18 -1.40
N ALA A 500 0.61 11.82 -2.25
CA ALA A 500 1.94 12.28 -1.88
C ALA A 500 2.12 13.72 -2.30
N VAL A 501 2.77 14.50 -1.45
CA VAL A 501 3.07 15.90 -1.71
C VAL A 501 4.54 16.15 -1.39
N TRP A 502 5.22 16.88 -2.24
CA TRP A 502 6.59 17.32 -1.96
C TRP A 502 6.85 18.74 -2.40
N ASN A 503 7.79 19.38 -1.71
CA ASN A 503 8.22 20.74 -2.02
C ASN A 503 9.12 20.74 -3.27
N ASN A 504 8.83 21.55 -4.26
CA ASN A 504 9.58 21.64 -5.52
C ASN A 504 11.03 22.14 -5.33
N LYS A 505 11.37 22.74 -4.17
CA LYS A 505 12.74 23.13 -3.83
C LYS A 505 13.71 21.95 -3.68
N VAL A 506 13.22 20.70 -3.50
CA VAL A 506 14.09 19.51 -3.51
C VAL A 506 14.81 19.30 -4.84
N GLY A 507 14.37 19.97 -5.90
CA GLY A 507 15.05 19.95 -7.20
C GLY A 507 14.95 18.63 -7.93
N MET A 508 13.85 17.89 -7.77
CA MET A 508 13.63 16.63 -8.45
C MET A 508 13.51 16.84 -9.97
N THR A 509 14.27 16.07 -10.75
CA THR A 509 14.32 16.16 -12.21
C THR A 509 13.69 14.96 -12.92
N GLU A 510 13.65 13.81 -12.26
CA GLU A 510 13.01 12.60 -12.78
C GLU A 510 12.29 11.87 -11.65
N VAL A 511 11.00 11.55 -11.85
CA VAL A 511 10.16 10.86 -10.87
C VAL A 511 10.15 9.37 -11.16
N VAL A 512 10.59 8.57 -10.21
CA VAL A 512 10.43 7.11 -10.22
C VAL A 512 9.23 6.75 -9.36
N LYS A 513 8.39 5.84 -9.87
CA LYS A 513 7.16 5.39 -9.19
C LYS A 513 7.18 3.87 -9.03
N ASP A 514 6.61 3.40 -7.93
CA ASP A 514 6.41 1.96 -7.68
C ASP A 514 5.22 1.38 -8.45
N THR A 515 4.90 0.12 -8.21
CA THR A 515 3.77 -0.60 -8.82
C THR A 515 2.42 0.06 -8.56
N TYR A 516 2.28 0.86 -7.50
CA TYR A 516 1.06 1.59 -7.14
C TYR A 516 1.07 3.04 -7.63
N LYS A 517 2.03 3.40 -8.47
CA LYS A 517 2.24 4.75 -8.97
C LYS A 517 2.60 5.78 -7.88
N MET A 518 2.96 5.30 -6.68
CA MET A 518 3.52 6.15 -5.63
C MET A 518 4.96 6.51 -5.95
N VAL A 519 5.35 7.75 -5.66
CA VAL A 519 6.74 8.20 -5.82
C VAL A 519 7.69 7.42 -4.91
N VAL A 520 8.85 7.05 -5.44
CA VAL A 520 9.97 6.43 -4.69
C VAL A 520 11.07 7.48 -4.54
N PRO A 521 11.06 8.32 -3.49
CA PRO A 521 11.96 9.46 -3.37
C PRO A 521 13.44 9.07 -3.43
N THR A 522 13.79 7.89 -2.90
CA THR A 522 15.16 7.36 -2.87
C THR A 522 15.71 6.99 -4.24
N ALA A 523 14.84 6.74 -5.22
CA ALA A 523 15.19 6.35 -6.58
C ALA A 523 15.01 7.48 -7.61
N CYS A 524 14.36 8.58 -7.25
CA CYS A 524 14.20 9.76 -8.10
C CYS A 524 15.53 10.45 -8.37
N LYS A 525 15.64 11.22 -9.47
CA LYS A 525 16.84 12.04 -9.76
C LYS A 525 16.62 13.48 -9.31
N TYR A 526 17.68 14.08 -8.83
CA TYR A 526 17.73 15.43 -8.31
C TYR A 526 18.84 16.24 -8.98
N ASN A 527 18.73 17.59 -8.94
CA ASN A 527 19.73 18.54 -9.45
C ASN A 527 21.01 18.57 -8.61
#